data_34e606f00fabd9c0a9285a2e04e5be3d
#
_entry.id   34e606f00fabd9c0a9285a2e04e5be3d
#
_cell.length_a   1.000
_cell.length_b   1.000
_cell.length_c   1.000
_cell.angle_alpha   90.00
_cell.angle_beta   90.00
_cell.angle_gamma   90.00
#
_symmetry.space_group_name_H-M   'P 1'
#
loop_
_entity.id
_entity.type
_entity.pdbx_description
1 polymer ?
#
loop_
_entity_poly.entity_id
_entity_poly.type
_entity_poly.pdbx_seq_one_letter_code
_entity_poly.pdbx_strand_id
1 'polypeptide(L)'
;PTRRSSDLDGISNGSPVRRLVDELGLDGRRIVQIGIADFSNSPAYAARAKELGIFVIPRSSLRDRSMADVMAEAVSIAGAAGGPVHVDFDVDVCDRSVVPACPAAAPGGISADEFRQLAFEAGRYSQVRSVDFTEIDASIDSADGRTVRLAALGILELAAGRLSAV
;
A
#
# COMPACT_ATOMS: atom_id res chain seq x y z
N PRO A 1 -13.75 -9.94 8.76
CA PRO A 1 -15.07 -9.44 8.39
C PRO A 1 -15.09 -9.21 6.89
N THR A 2 -15.96 -9.96 6.19
CA THR A 2 -16.19 -9.73 4.77
C THR A 2 -16.72 -8.31 4.60
N ARG A 3 -15.98 -7.44 3.92
CA ARG A 3 -16.44 -6.09 3.55
C ARG A 3 -17.78 -6.24 2.81
N ARG A 4 -18.83 -5.65 3.36
CA ARG A 4 -20.18 -5.76 2.81
C ARG A 4 -20.28 -4.92 1.53
N SER A 5 -21.20 -5.30 0.62
CA SER A 5 -21.52 -4.52 -0.58
C SER A 5 -21.94 -3.06 -0.29
N SER A 6 -22.38 -2.77 0.93
CA SER A 6 -22.67 -1.40 1.42
C SER A 6 -21.45 -0.47 1.45
N ASP A 7 -20.23 -0.99 1.42
CA ASP A 7 -19.00 -0.19 1.39
C ASP A 7 -18.77 0.46 0.01
N LEU A 8 -19.53 0.05 -1.00
CA LEU A 8 -19.46 0.67 -2.33
C LEU A 8 -20.10 2.05 -2.39
N ASP A 9 -21.03 2.38 -1.49
CA ASP A 9 -21.82 3.61 -1.55
C ASP A 9 -21.53 4.59 -0.40
N GLY A 10 -20.71 4.21 0.60
CA GLY A 10 -20.44 5.00 1.81
C GLY A 10 -18.99 5.47 1.93
N ILE A 11 -18.74 6.34 2.93
CA ILE A 11 -17.40 6.67 3.40
C ILE A 11 -16.97 5.58 4.39
N SER A 12 -15.90 4.87 4.07
CA SER A 12 -15.28 3.87 4.91
C SER A 12 -13.76 3.86 4.68
N ASN A 13 -13.02 3.17 5.53
CA ASN A 13 -11.58 2.95 5.30
C ASN A 13 -11.27 2.17 4.00
N GLY A 14 -12.24 1.51 3.38
CA GLY A 14 -12.12 0.89 2.07
C GLY A 14 -12.48 1.80 0.88
N SER A 15 -12.83 3.07 1.11
CA SER A 15 -13.32 3.96 0.04
C SER A 15 -12.30 4.97 -0.56
N PRO A 16 -11.07 5.20 -0.03
CA PRO A 16 -10.20 6.26 -0.51
C PRO A 16 -9.90 6.18 -2.00
N VAL A 17 -9.47 5.02 -2.51
CA VAL A 17 -9.14 4.82 -3.94
C VAL A 17 -10.35 5.07 -4.83
N ARG A 18 -11.52 4.54 -4.46
CA ARG A 18 -12.75 4.79 -5.20
C ARG A 18 -13.07 6.29 -5.28
N ARG A 19 -12.97 7.00 -4.16
CA ARG A 19 -13.27 8.43 -4.09
C ARG A 19 -12.26 9.27 -4.87
N LEU A 20 -10.98 8.91 -4.88
CA LEU A 20 -9.98 9.58 -5.72
C LEU A 20 -10.37 9.52 -7.21
N VAL A 21 -10.91 8.40 -7.67
CA VAL A 21 -11.33 8.23 -9.06
C VAL A 21 -12.70 8.88 -9.31
N ASP A 22 -13.73 8.48 -8.55
CA ASP A 22 -15.12 8.83 -8.85
C ASP A 22 -15.46 10.29 -8.49
N GLU A 23 -14.86 10.85 -7.43
CA GLU A 23 -15.17 12.19 -6.94
C GLU A 23 -14.13 13.24 -7.35
N LEU A 24 -12.84 12.85 -7.43
CA LEU A 24 -11.75 13.78 -7.72
C LEU A 24 -11.16 13.61 -9.13
N GLY A 25 -11.65 12.65 -9.90
CA GLY A 25 -11.29 12.44 -11.30
C GLY A 25 -9.86 11.96 -11.53
N LEU A 26 -9.24 11.31 -10.53
CA LEU A 26 -7.93 10.70 -10.72
C LEU A 26 -8.04 9.54 -11.74
N ASP A 27 -7.20 9.57 -12.77
CA ASP A 27 -7.14 8.49 -13.75
C ASP A 27 -6.67 7.19 -13.08
N GLY A 28 -7.52 6.17 -13.08
CA GLY A 28 -7.21 4.87 -12.48
C GLY A 28 -5.93 4.22 -13.04
N ARG A 29 -5.57 4.51 -14.30
CA ARG A 29 -4.32 4.04 -14.92
C ARG A 29 -3.05 4.61 -14.25
N ARG A 30 -3.19 5.59 -13.37
CA ARG A 30 -2.12 6.18 -12.56
C ARG A 30 -2.14 5.66 -11.12
N ILE A 31 -2.93 4.65 -10.85
CA ILE A 31 -3.01 4.00 -9.54
C ILE A 31 -2.36 2.63 -9.64
N VAL A 32 -1.47 2.34 -8.70
CA VAL A 32 -0.85 1.02 -8.54
C VAL A 32 -1.17 0.50 -7.15
N GLN A 33 -1.66 -0.72 -7.08
CA GLN A 33 -1.89 -1.43 -5.82
C GLN A 33 -0.88 -2.57 -5.70
N ILE A 34 -0.07 -2.57 -4.65
CA ILE A 34 1.00 -3.55 -4.41
C ILE A 34 0.61 -4.47 -3.27
N GLY A 35 0.78 -5.77 -3.46
CA GLY A 35 0.66 -6.76 -2.39
C GLY A 35 -0.76 -7.24 -2.10
N ILE A 36 -1.72 -6.92 -2.98
CA ILE A 36 -3.09 -7.42 -2.82
C ILE A 36 -3.08 -8.94 -2.68
N ALA A 37 -3.52 -9.42 -1.51
CA ALA A 37 -3.54 -10.84 -1.20
C ALA A 37 -4.72 -11.56 -1.87
N ASP A 38 -4.51 -12.83 -2.21
CA ASP A 38 -5.57 -13.68 -2.72
C ASP A 38 -6.72 -13.77 -1.69
N PHE A 39 -7.95 -13.73 -2.17
CA PHE A 39 -9.18 -13.80 -1.36
C PHE A 39 -9.43 -12.60 -0.41
N SER A 40 -8.60 -11.55 -0.43
CA SER A 40 -8.79 -10.37 0.43
C SER A 40 -9.90 -9.45 -0.07
N ASN A 41 -10.08 -9.35 -1.38
CA ASN A 41 -11.08 -8.49 -1.99
C ASN A 41 -12.22 -9.29 -2.65
N SER A 42 -13.40 -8.67 -2.73
CA SER A 42 -14.52 -9.28 -3.45
C SER A 42 -14.27 -9.28 -4.96
N PRO A 43 -14.90 -10.21 -5.72
CA PRO A 43 -14.84 -10.18 -7.18
C PRO A 43 -15.32 -8.85 -7.79
N ALA A 44 -16.27 -8.17 -7.15
CA ALA A 44 -16.76 -6.87 -7.61
C ALA A 44 -15.68 -5.78 -7.51
N TYR A 45 -14.89 -5.75 -6.43
CA TYR A 45 -13.76 -4.81 -6.29
C TYR A 45 -12.67 -5.10 -7.32
N ALA A 46 -12.36 -6.38 -7.54
CA ALA A 46 -11.36 -6.75 -8.56
C ALA A 46 -11.82 -6.36 -9.98
N ALA A 47 -13.10 -6.58 -10.30
CA ALA A 47 -13.67 -6.14 -11.58
C ALA A 47 -13.61 -4.61 -11.74
N ARG A 48 -13.96 -3.86 -10.69
CA ARG A 48 -13.92 -2.40 -10.70
C ARG A 48 -12.50 -1.85 -10.88
N ALA A 49 -11.51 -2.42 -10.19
CA ALA A 49 -10.11 -2.04 -10.37
C ALA A 49 -9.68 -2.23 -11.83
N LYS A 50 -10.05 -3.36 -12.43
CA LYS A 50 -9.77 -3.65 -13.85
C LYS A 50 -10.45 -2.66 -14.81
N GLU A 51 -11.73 -2.34 -14.59
CA GLU A 51 -12.48 -1.36 -15.39
C GLU A 51 -11.83 0.02 -15.36
N LEU A 52 -11.35 0.44 -14.18
CA LEU A 52 -10.67 1.71 -13.99
C LEU A 52 -9.23 1.73 -14.53
N GLY A 53 -8.71 0.58 -14.96
CA GLY A 53 -7.33 0.44 -15.42
C GLY A 53 -6.29 0.50 -14.30
N ILE A 54 -6.69 0.28 -13.05
CA ILE A 54 -5.77 0.24 -11.90
C ILE A 54 -4.81 -0.93 -12.08
N PHE A 55 -3.52 -0.67 -11.93
CA PHE A 55 -2.50 -1.70 -12.03
C PHE A 55 -2.32 -2.41 -10.69
N VAL A 56 -2.57 -3.72 -10.67
CA VAL A 56 -2.49 -4.53 -9.46
C VAL A 56 -1.28 -5.46 -9.53
N ILE A 57 -0.37 -5.34 -8.57
CA ILE A 57 0.74 -6.26 -8.32
C ILE A 57 0.31 -7.17 -7.16
N PRO A 58 -0.17 -8.39 -7.43
CA PRO A 58 -0.67 -9.26 -6.36
C PRO A 58 0.44 -9.78 -5.46
N ARG A 59 0.11 -10.13 -4.21
CA ARG A 59 1.08 -10.69 -3.25
C ARG A 59 1.83 -11.91 -3.82
N SER A 60 1.15 -12.75 -4.57
CA SER A 60 1.76 -13.94 -5.19
C SER A 60 2.91 -13.61 -6.14
N SER A 61 2.85 -12.48 -6.85
CA SER A 61 3.90 -12.07 -7.78
C SER A 61 5.12 -11.41 -7.11
N LEU A 62 5.03 -11.07 -5.82
CA LEU A 62 6.15 -10.49 -5.09
C LEU A 62 7.21 -11.50 -4.68
N ARG A 63 6.88 -12.81 -4.71
CA ARG A 63 7.78 -13.88 -4.23
C ARG A 63 9.11 -13.95 -4.96
N ASP A 64 9.10 -13.64 -6.25
CA ASP A 64 10.25 -13.77 -7.14
C ASP A 64 10.74 -12.41 -7.66
N ARG A 65 10.34 -11.31 -6.99
CA ARG A 65 10.70 -9.95 -7.38
C ARG A 65 11.41 -9.20 -6.27
N SER A 66 12.39 -8.39 -6.62
CA SER A 66 12.97 -7.46 -5.66
C SER A 66 11.98 -6.32 -5.37
N MET A 67 11.99 -5.81 -4.14
CA MET A 67 11.16 -4.65 -3.78
C MET A 67 11.59 -3.38 -4.54
N ALA A 68 12.85 -3.32 -4.97
CA ALA A 68 13.36 -2.27 -5.85
C ALA A 68 12.67 -2.29 -7.22
N ASP A 69 12.57 -3.45 -7.87
CA ASP A 69 11.90 -3.57 -9.17
C ASP A 69 10.40 -3.28 -9.07
N VAL A 70 9.77 -3.74 -7.98
CA VAL A 70 8.34 -3.48 -7.71
C VAL A 70 8.08 -1.98 -7.55
N MET A 71 8.90 -1.28 -6.76
CA MET A 71 8.73 0.16 -6.55
C MET A 71 9.07 0.95 -7.82
N ALA A 72 10.09 0.54 -8.58
CA ALA A 72 10.43 1.16 -9.86
C ALA A 72 9.26 1.11 -10.85
N GLU A 73 8.63 -0.06 -11.00
CA GLU A 73 7.46 -0.23 -11.85
C GLU A 73 6.30 0.63 -11.37
N ALA A 74 6.01 0.59 -10.07
CA ALA A 74 4.90 1.36 -9.49
C ALA A 74 5.07 2.87 -9.69
N VAL A 75 6.24 3.42 -9.40
CA VAL A 75 6.52 4.86 -9.58
C VAL A 75 6.51 5.26 -11.05
N SER A 76 7.02 4.40 -11.94
CA SER A 76 6.97 4.64 -13.39
C SER A 76 5.53 4.77 -13.89
N ILE A 77 4.63 3.89 -13.45
CA ILE A 77 3.22 3.90 -13.84
C ILE A 77 2.50 5.11 -13.22
N ALA A 78 2.59 5.28 -11.91
CA ALA A 78 1.89 6.35 -11.20
C ALA A 78 2.36 7.74 -11.64
N GLY A 79 3.66 7.89 -11.89
CA GLY A 79 4.30 9.13 -12.29
C GLY A 79 4.33 9.41 -13.80
N ALA A 80 3.74 8.55 -14.63
CA ALA A 80 3.85 8.62 -16.09
C ALA A 80 3.39 9.96 -16.71
N ALA A 81 2.50 10.70 -16.03
CA ALA A 81 2.07 12.02 -16.46
C ALA A 81 3.00 13.18 -15.98
N GLY A 82 4.13 12.86 -15.34
CA GLY A 82 5.12 13.85 -14.86
C GLY A 82 4.74 14.58 -13.56
N GLY A 83 3.60 14.24 -12.93
CA GLY A 83 3.16 14.82 -11.65
C GLY A 83 3.79 14.16 -10.43
N PRO A 84 3.52 14.70 -9.23
CA PRO A 84 3.96 14.10 -7.98
C PRO A 84 3.24 12.76 -7.74
N VAL A 85 3.93 11.86 -7.06
CA VAL A 85 3.41 10.57 -6.61
C VAL A 85 3.16 10.63 -5.11
N HIS A 86 2.00 10.16 -4.68
CA HIS A 86 1.67 9.86 -3.30
C HIS A 86 1.79 8.34 -3.08
N VAL A 87 2.37 7.93 -1.97
CA VAL A 87 2.47 6.53 -1.57
C VAL A 87 1.77 6.33 -0.24
N ASP A 88 0.74 5.49 -0.22
CA ASP A 88 0.09 5.01 0.99
C ASP A 88 0.70 3.66 1.39
N PHE A 89 1.27 3.61 2.59
CA PHE A 89 1.72 2.38 3.24
C PHE A 89 0.61 1.86 4.15
N ASP A 90 -0.38 1.20 3.57
CA ASP A 90 -1.38 0.46 4.32
C ASP A 90 -0.73 -0.77 4.94
N VAL A 91 -0.63 -0.81 6.27
CA VAL A 91 0.09 -1.89 6.94
C VAL A 91 -0.62 -3.24 6.85
N ASP A 92 -1.87 -3.29 6.39
CA ASP A 92 -2.59 -4.54 6.17
C ASP A 92 -2.00 -5.41 5.04
N VAL A 93 -1.12 -4.84 4.22
CA VAL A 93 -0.30 -5.57 3.25
C VAL A 93 0.66 -6.57 3.92
N CYS A 94 1.04 -6.31 5.17
CA CYS A 94 1.93 -7.16 5.95
C CYS A 94 1.21 -8.40 6.49
N ASP A 95 1.99 -9.45 6.76
CA ASP A 95 1.48 -10.61 7.48
C ASP A 95 0.92 -10.23 8.86
N ARG A 96 -0.19 -10.83 9.24
CA ARG A 96 -0.86 -10.58 10.52
C ARG A 96 0.07 -10.71 11.74
N SER A 97 1.04 -11.61 11.69
CA SER A 97 2.02 -11.80 12.77
C SER A 97 2.98 -10.62 12.92
N VAL A 98 3.19 -9.87 11.84
CA VAL A 98 4.05 -8.68 11.80
C VAL A 98 3.34 -7.44 12.36
N VAL A 99 2.04 -7.28 12.04
CA VAL A 99 1.26 -6.07 12.34
C VAL A 99 0.00 -6.37 13.17
N PRO A 100 0.12 -6.78 14.43
CA PRO A 100 -1.02 -7.09 15.29
C PRO A 100 -1.95 -5.90 15.53
N ALA A 101 -1.47 -4.66 15.42
CA ALA A 101 -2.28 -3.45 15.53
C ALA A 101 -3.16 -3.15 14.31
N CYS A 102 -3.09 -3.97 13.26
CA CYS A 102 -3.95 -3.79 12.09
C CYS A 102 -5.10 -4.81 12.11
N PRO A 103 -6.37 -4.41 12.35
CA PRO A 103 -7.48 -5.35 12.38
C PRO A 103 -7.72 -6.09 11.06
N ALA A 104 -7.38 -5.45 9.94
CA ALA A 104 -7.61 -5.97 8.60
C ALA A 104 -6.52 -6.94 8.10
N ALA A 105 -5.33 -6.92 8.69
CA ALA A 105 -4.22 -7.76 8.27
C ALA A 105 -4.57 -9.26 8.32
N ALA A 106 -4.16 -9.98 7.28
CA ALA A 106 -4.39 -11.41 7.12
C ALA A 106 -3.06 -12.20 7.13
N PRO A 107 -3.08 -13.52 7.42
CA PRO A 107 -1.91 -14.37 7.21
C PRO A 107 -1.48 -14.41 5.74
N GLY A 108 -0.17 -14.42 5.48
CA GLY A 108 0.38 -14.54 4.14
C GLY A 108 0.76 -13.21 3.47
N GLY A 109 0.67 -12.10 4.19
CA GLY A 109 1.14 -10.79 3.74
C GLY A 109 2.66 -10.71 3.56
N ILE A 110 3.20 -9.53 3.31
CA ILE A 110 4.64 -9.31 3.20
C ILE A 110 5.30 -9.33 4.58
N SER A 111 6.60 -9.58 4.60
CA SER A 111 7.41 -9.52 5.81
C SER A 111 7.72 -8.07 6.23
N ALA A 112 8.18 -7.89 7.47
CA ALA A 112 8.68 -6.60 7.94
C ALA A 112 9.87 -6.11 7.10
N ASP A 113 10.71 -7.01 6.60
CA ASP A 113 11.86 -6.65 5.77
C ASP A 113 11.42 -6.16 4.38
N GLU A 114 10.50 -6.86 3.72
CA GLU A 114 9.92 -6.42 2.44
C GLU A 114 9.24 -5.05 2.58
N PHE A 115 8.50 -4.80 3.67
CA PHE A 115 7.87 -3.53 3.95
C PHE A 115 8.90 -2.39 4.09
N ARG A 116 9.97 -2.62 4.84
CA ARG A 116 11.07 -1.66 5.01
C ARG A 116 11.79 -1.37 3.70
N GLN A 117 12.05 -2.41 2.91
CA GLN A 117 12.66 -2.25 1.58
C GLN A 117 11.77 -1.40 0.66
N LEU A 118 10.45 -1.63 0.62
CA LEU A 118 9.53 -0.79 -0.15
C LEU A 118 9.58 0.68 0.31
N ALA A 119 9.65 0.94 1.60
CA ALA A 119 9.76 2.30 2.13
C ALA A 119 11.09 2.96 1.73
N PHE A 120 12.21 2.24 1.85
CA PHE A 120 13.52 2.72 1.41
C PHE A 120 13.50 3.07 -0.09
N GLU A 121 13.02 2.15 -0.92
CA GLU A 121 12.96 2.34 -2.36
C GLU A 121 12.03 3.49 -2.75
N ALA A 122 10.87 3.64 -2.12
CA ALA A 122 9.99 4.80 -2.35
C ALA A 122 10.72 6.13 -2.07
N GLY A 123 11.53 6.17 -1.02
CA GLY A 123 12.35 7.33 -0.67
C GLY A 123 13.32 7.77 -1.77
N ARG A 124 13.83 6.86 -2.56
CA ARG A 124 14.81 7.13 -3.63
C ARG A 124 14.24 7.94 -4.80
N TYR A 125 12.93 7.95 -4.99
CA TYR A 125 12.31 8.64 -6.12
C TYR A 125 11.92 10.07 -5.76
N SER A 126 12.49 11.04 -6.46
CA SER A 126 12.18 12.48 -6.25
C SER A 126 10.72 12.82 -6.58
N GLN A 127 10.04 12.00 -7.41
CA GLN A 127 8.62 12.13 -7.72
C GLN A 127 7.72 11.78 -6.52
N VAL A 128 8.15 10.94 -5.59
CA VAL A 128 7.42 10.65 -4.35
C VAL A 128 7.50 11.87 -3.44
N ARG A 129 6.39 12.60 -3.31
CA ARG A 129 6.31 13.90 -2.62
C ARG A 129 5.47 13.86 -1.35
N SER A 130 4.65 12.85 -1.18
CA SER A 130 3.87 12.63 0.05
C SER A 130 3.74 11.14 0.31
N VAL A 131 3.70 10.81 1.60
CA VAL A 131 3.57 9.44 2.09
C VAL A 131 2.70 9.47 3.34
N ASP A 132 1.86 8.48 3.51
CA ASP A 132 1.22 8.16 4.79
C ASP A 132 1.41 6.69 5.17
N PHE A 133 1.09 6.39 6.42
CA PHE A 133 1.08 5.03 6.99
C PHE A 133 -0.27 4.83 7.64
N THR A 134 -1.05 3.90 7.12
CA THR A 134 -2.47 3.76 7.46
C THR A 134 -2.81 2.41 8.10
N GLU A 135 -4.05 2.26 8.57
CA GLU A 135 -4.62 1.06 9.18
C GLU A 135 -3.93 0.61 10.49
N ILE A 136 -3.41 1.57 11.28
CA ILE A 136 -2.75 1.29 12.56
C ILE A 136 -3.65 1.72 13.72
N ASP A 137 -4.16 0.78 14.49
CA ASP A 137 -4.77 1.02 15.80
C ASP A 137 -3.75 0.69 16.90
N ALA A 138 -3.00 1.70 17.32
CA ALA A 138 -1.97 1.53 18.34
C ALA A 138 -2.49 1.03 19.69
N SER A 139 -3.80 1.16 19.95
CA SER A 139 -4.41 0.71 21.21
C SER A 139 -4.48 -0.80 21.34
N ILE A 140 -4.44 -1.54 20.22
CA ILE A 140 -4.49 -2.99 20.17
C ILE A 140 -3.16 -3.63 19.75
N ASP A 141 -2.07 -2.85 19.69
CA ASP A 141 -0.76 -3.40 19.36
C ASP A 141 -0.28 -4.39 20.42
N SER A 142 0.65 -5.26 20.04
CA SER A 142 1.31 -6.16 20.99
C SER A 142 2.10 -5.37 22.05
N ALA A 143 2.35 -6.01 23.19
CA ALA A 143 3.06 -5.38 24.30
C ALA A 143 4.45 -4.82 23.94
N ASP A 144 5.06 -5.36 22.89
CA ASP A 144 6.33 -4.88 22.35
C ASP A 144 6.19 -3.74 21.33
N GLY A 145 4.95 -3.34 20.98
CA GLY A 145 4.66 -2.24 20.07
C GLY A 145 5.17 -2.47 18.64
N ARG A 146 5.15 -3.71 18.16
CA ARG A 146 5.85 -4.07 16.90
C ARG A 146 5.29 -3.41 15.66
N THR A 147 3.98 -3.15 15.58
CA THR A 147 3.38 -2.44 14.45
C THR A 147 3.81 -0.97 14.43
N VAL A 148 3.72 -0.30 15.56
CA VAL A 148 4.17 1.10 15.71
C VAL A 148 5.66 1.24 15.41
N ARG A 149 6.47 0.28 15.89
CA ARG A 149 7.91 0.23 15.59
C ARG A 149 8.18 0.01 14.11
N LEU A 150 7.41 -0.85 13.43
CA LEU A 150 7.56 -1.06 12.00
C LEU A 150 7.24 0.21 11.22
N ALA A 151 6.17 0.92 11.55
CA ALA A 151 5.84 2.20 10.93
C ALA A 151 6.96 3.23 11.15
N ALA A 152 7.49 3.34 12.37
CA ALA A 152 8.63 4.22 12.66
C ALA A 152 9.88 3.86 11.84
N LEU A 153 10.18 2.57 11.70
CA LEU A 153 11.27 2.10 10.83
C LEU A 153 11.00 2.41 9.37
N GLY A 154 9.77 2.26 8.88
CA GLY A 154 9.37 2.65 7.53
C GLY A 154 9.65 4.13 7.24
N ILE A 155 9.34 5.01 8.20
CA ILE A 155 9.65 6.45 8.07
C ILE A 155 11.17 6.69 7.99
N LEU A 156 11.97 6.00 8.80
CA LEU A 156 13.42 6.11 8.77
C LEU A 156 14.01 5.55 7.47
N GLU A 157 13.51 4.43 6.97
CA GLU A 157 13.92 3.86 5.68
C GLU A 157 13.60 4.82 4.51
N LEU A 158 12.39 5.41 4.52
CA LEU A 158 12.01 6.41 3.52
C LEU A 158 13.00 7.61 3.53
N ALA A 159 13.35 8.10 4.71
CA ALA A 159 14.31 9.19 4.85
C ALA A 159 15.73 8.77 4.38
N ALA A 160 16.17 7.56 4.73
CA ALA A 160 17.45 7.01 4.28
C ALA A 160 17.49 6.84 2.76
N GLY A 161 16.41 6.33 2.16
CA GLY A 161 16.26 6.24 0.70
C GLY A 161 16.36 7.60 0.03
N ARG A 162 15.71 8.63 0.59
CA ARG A 162 15.81 10.01 0.08
C ARG A 162 17.24 10.55 0.11
N LEU A 163 17.98 10.30 1.17
CA LEU A 163 19.36 10.74 1.32
C LEU A 163 20.33 9.97 0.41
N SER A 164 20.03 8.72 0.07
CA SER A 164 20.87 7.90 -0.82
C SER A 164 20.72 8.25 -2.31
N ALA A 165 19.69 8.99 -2.68
CA ALA A 165 19.41 9.39 -4.06
C ALA A 165 20.07 10.71 -4.50
N VAL A 166 20.90 11.31 -3.63
CA VAL A 166 21.61 12.59 -3.85
C VAL A 166 22.98 12.34 -4.48
#